data_b76559f098aeec54d9d208a4b9ccda19
#
_entry.id   b76559f098aeec54d9d208a4b9ccda19
#
_cell.length_a   1.000
_cell.length_b   1.000
_cell.length_c   1.000
_cell.angle_alpha   90.00
_cell.angle_beta   90.00
_cell.angle_gamma   90.00
#
_symmetry.space_group_name_H-M   'P 1'
#
loop_
_entity.id
_entity.type
_entity.pdbx_description
1 polymer ?
#
loop_
_entity_poly.entity_id
_entity_poly.type
_entity_poly.pdbx_seq_one_letter_code
_entity_poly.pdbx_strand_id
1 'polypeptide(L)'
;MGDIILQARDLCKSFSSEGVQNHVLNNMDLDIYKGDFTVIMGASGSGKSTLLYSLSGMDRPTSGKVIYDGEDITEYKEKRMAELRVYEFGFVFQQIHLVSNLSIRENILVPGYMNKNTSTKETENRADELIKNMNIESAADRLPAQVSGGEAQRGAIARAVINSPGILFADEPTGALDHEMGIAIMELLEMLNKRGKTLIVITHDQEIGS
;
A
#
# COMPACT_ATOMS: atom_id res chain seq x y z
N MET A 1 -1.44 23.76 10.24
CA MET A 1 -0.68 22.50 10.09
C MET A 1 -1.72 21.40 10.04
N GLY A 2 -1.60 20.45 9.10
CA GLY A 2 -2.52 19.31 9.03
C GLY A 2 -2.32 18.36 10.20
N ASP A 3 -3.30 17.47 10.44
CA ASP A 3 -3.20 16.44 11.48
C ASP A 3 -2.20 15.37 11.04
N ILE A 4 -1.23 15.04 11.88
CA ILE A 4 -0.27 13.97 11.61
C ILE A 4 -0.99 12.62 11.81
N ILE A 5 -0.95 11.77 10.78
CA ILE A 5 -1.57 10.44 10.82
C ILE A 5 -0.56 9.32 11.10
N LEU A 6 0.68 9.47 10.62
CA LEU A 6 1.74 8.48 10.79
C LEU A 6 3.07 9.15 11.11
N GLN A 7 3.79 8.62 12.08
CA GLN A 7 5.10 9.14 12.48
C GLN A 7 6.11 8.02 12.62
N ALA A 8 7.35 8.29 12.25
CA ALA A 8 8.52 7.52 12.69
C ALA A 8 9.36 8.38 13.63
N ARG A 9 9.92 7.78 14.67
CA ARG A 9 10.82 8.43 15.62
C ARG A 9 12.00 7.51 15.93
N ASP A 10 13.21 8.04 15.73
CA ASP A 10 14.48 7.32 15.90
C ASP A 10 14.47 5.93 15.22
N LEU A 11 13.77 5.81 14.07
CA LEU A 11 13.51 4.54 13.42
C LEU A 11 14.79 3.95 12.86
N CYS A 12 15.14 2.74 13.33
CA CYS A 12 16.31 1.99 12.86
C CYS A 12 15.88 0.62 12.35
N LYS A 13 16.52 0.17 11.28
CA LYS A 13 16.40 -1.19 10.79
C LYS A 13 17.74 -1.75 10.37
N SER A 14 18.08 -2.90 10.92
CA SER A 14 19.31 -3.64 10.59
C SER A 14 18.96 -5.07 10.24
N PHE A 15 19.67 -5.61 9.27
CA PHE A 15 19.61 -7.04 8.91
C PHE A 15 20.94 -7.69 9.28
N SER A 16 20.90 -8.91 9.80
CA SER A 16 22.09 -9.71 10.08
C SER A 16 22.20 -10.82 9.04
N SER A 17 23.31 -10.87 8.34
CA SER A 17 23.64 -11.96 7.41
C SER A 17 25.08 -12.41 7.67
N GLU A 18 25.29 -13.70 7.91
CA GLU A 18 26.61 -14.30 8.12
C GLU A 18 27.47 -13.59 9.19
N GLY A 19 26.83 -13.05 10.23
CA GLY A 19 27.50 -12.33 11.31
C GLY A 19 27.85 -10.86 11.02
N VAL A 20 27.53 -10.36 9.83
CA VAL A 20 27.67 -8.94 9.46
C VAL A 20 26.33 -8.24 9.65
N GLN A 21 26.33 -7.15 10.41
CA GLN A 21 25.15 -6.26 10.52
C GLN A 21 25.17 -5.24 9.38
N ASN A 22 24.08 -5.19 8.62
CA ASN A 22 23.83 -4.17 7.62
C ASN A 22 22.74 -3.21 8.17
N HIS A 23 23.13 -1.97 8.45
CA HIS A 23 22.24 -0.91 8.93
C HIS A 23 21.58 -0.25 7.71
N VAL A 24 20.28 -0.47 7.50
CA VAL A 24 19.53 0.05 6.35
C VAL A 24 18.82 1.35 6.69
N LEU A 25 18.23 1.44 7.89
CA LEU A 25 17.64 2.67 8.41
C LEU A 25 18.38 3.09 9.66
N ASN A 26 18.73 4.36 9.77
CA ASN A 26 19.50 4.91 10.88
C ASN A 26 18.84 6.17 11.44
N ASN A 27 18.23 6.08 12.63
CA ASN A 27 17.64 7.18 13.40
C ASN A 27 16.77 8.10 12.52
N MET A 28 15.83 7.51 11.76
CA MET A 28 14.98 8.27 10.86
C MET A 28 13.77 8.83 11.59
N ASP A 29 13.54 10.12 11.42
CA ASP A 29 12.32 10.81 11.84
C ASP A 29 11.51 11.21 10.60
N LEU A 30 10.21 10.98 10.65
CA LEU A 30 9.28 11.29 9.56
C LEU A 30 7.90 11.60 10.11
N ASP A 31 7.25 12.60 9.53
CA ASP A 31 5.84 12.93 9.78
C ASP A 31 5.06 12.87 8.46
N ILE A 32 3.97 12.13 8.46
CA ILE A 32 3.00 12.06 7.35
C ILE A 32 1.70 12.68 7.83
N TYR A 33 1.19 13.65 7.08
CA TYR A 33 -0.06 14.32 7.40
C TYR A 33 -1.25 13.66 6.71
N LYS A 34 -2.40 13.75 7.35
CA LYS A 34 -3.64 13.19 6.80
C LYS A 34 -4.00 13.87 5.47
N GLY A 35 -4.23 13.06 4.45
CA GLY A 35 -4.55 13.53 3.10
C GLY A 35 -3.33 13.88 2.24
N ASP A 36 -2.10 13.74 2.76
CA ASP A 36 -0.90 13.98 1.96
C ASP A 36 -0.70 12.89 0.88
N PHE A 37 -0.07 13.31 -0.21
CA PHE A 37 0.54 12.45 -1.20
C PHE A 37 2.07 12.55 -1.01
N THR A 38 2.64 11.62 -0.27
CA THR A 38 4.08 11.60 0.05
C THR A 38 4.82 10.70 -0.92
N VAL A 39 5.80 11.24 -1.62
CA VAL A 39 6.69 10.48 -2.52
C VAL A 39 8.05 10.29 -1.87
N ILE A 40 8.49 9.04 -1.77
CA ILE A 40 9.81 8.67 -1.25
C ILE A 40 10.67 8.25 -2.44
N MET A 41 11.69 9.05 -2.74
CA MET A 41 12.61 8.83 -3.86
C MET A 41 14.02 8.47 -3.38
N GLY A 42 14.79 7.83 -4.23
CA GLY A 42 16.19 7.50 -3.96
C GLY A 42 16.71 6.35 -4.82
N ALA A 43 18.02 6.14 -4.80
CA ALA A 43 18.66 5.06 -5.57
C ALA A 43 18.13 3.67 -5.18
N SER A 44 18.28 2.69 -6.09
CA SER A 44 18.00 1.28 -5.74
C SER A 44 18.87 0.85 -4.56
N GLY A 45 18.30 0.08 -3.62
CA GLY A 45 19.01 -0.39 -2.44
C GLY A 45 19.18 0.65 -1.31
N SER A 46 18.63 1.88 -1.44
CA SER A 46 18.75 2.91 -0.40
C SER A 46 17.84 2.71 0.83
N GLY A 47 17.10 1.61 0.89
CA GLY A 47 16.24 1.28 2.04
C GLY A 47 14.81 1.78 1.96
N LYS A 48 14.34 2.29 0.82
CA LYS A 48 12.97 2.83 0.65
C LYS A 48 11.87 1.81 0.99
N SER A 49 11.92 0.63 0.39
CA SER A 49 10.95 -0.44 0.69
C SER A 49 11.04 -0.89 2.15
N THR A 50 12.26 -0.93 2.71
CA THR A 50 12.48 -1.22 4.15
C THR A 50 11.78 -0.17 5.04
N LEU A 51 11.88 1.11 4.66
CA LEU A 51 11.17 2.19 5.37
C LEU A 51 9.67 2.00 5.28
N LEU A 52 9.12 1.78 4.07
CA LEU A 52 7.68 1.58 3.86
C LEU A 52 7.16 0.38 4.65
N TYR A 53 7.90 -0.75 4.64
CA TYR A 53 7.50 -1.96 5.38
C TYR A 53 7.61 -1.77 6.89
N SER A 54 8.57 -0.99 7.36
CA SER A 54 8.66 -0.63 8.79
C SER A 54 7.51 0.27 9.21
N LEU A 55 7.17 1.29 8.42
CA LEU A 55 6.05 2.21 8.68
C LEU A 55 4.69 1.51 8.69
N SER A 56 4.50 0.52 7.83
CA SER A 56 3.26 -0.23 7.70
C SER A 56 3.16 -1.44 8.63
N GLY A 57 4.20 -1.71 9.43
CA GLY A 57 4.27 -2.87 10.32
C GLY A 57 4.29 -4.21 9.58
N MET A 58 4.66 -4.23 8.29
CA MET A 58 4.93 -5.49 7.56
C MET A 58 6.25 -6.10 8.00
N ASP A 59 7.23 -5.24 8.33
CA ASP A 59 8.50 -5.65 8.92
C ASP A 59 8.77 -4.78 10.15
N ARG A 60 9.10 -5.43 11.28
CA ARG A 60 9.35 -4.70 12.53
C ARG A 60 10.67 -3.96 12.47
N PRO A 61 10.75 -2.71 12.93
CA PRO A 61 12.02 -2.01 13.09
C PRO A 61 12.89 -2.73 14.14
N THR A 62 14.20 -2.51 14.05
CA THR A 62 15.16 -3.01 15.06
C THR A 62 15.08 -2.18 16.34
N SER A 63 14.83 -0.87 16.20
CA SER A 63 14.57 0.07 17.29
C SER A 63 13.86 1.31 16.77
N GLY A 64 13.46 2.20 17.67
CA GLY A 64 12.64 3.36 17.37
C GLY A 64 11.15 3.04 17.41
N LYS A 65 10.33 3.97 16.98
CA LYS A 65 8.88 3.88 17.07
C LYS A 65 8.20 4.24 15.78
N VAL A 66 7.06 3.57 15.53
CA VAL A 66 6.07 3.95 14.52
C VAL A 66 4.78 4.27 15.25
N ILE A 67 4.27 5.47 15.06
CA ILE A 67 3.06 5.98 15.73
C ILE A 67 2.00 6.21 14.65
N TYR A 68 0.86 5.55 14.74
CA TYR A 68 -0.30 5.71 13.88
C TYR A 68 -1.46 6.26 14.68
N ASP A 69 -2.04 7.37 14.22
CA ASP A 69 -3.16 8.08 14.88
C ASP A 69 -2.95 8.28 16.39
N GLY A 70 -1.72 8.66 16.77
CA GLY A 70 -1.29 8.90 18.16
C GLY A 70 -0.93 7.65 18.96
N GLU A 71 -1.11 6.44 18.44
CA GLU A 71 -0.77 5.19 19.12
C GLU A 71 0.54 4.58 18.60
N ASP A 72 1.43 4.15 19.50
CA ASP A 72 2.64 3.40 19.14
C ASP A 72 2.27 1.97 18.69
N ILE A 73 2.40 1.73 17.38
CA ILE A 73 2.08 0.44 16.76
C ILE A 73 3.27 -0.52 16.72
N THR A 74 4.46 -0.09 17.12
CA THR A 74 5.70 -0.89 17.06
C THR A 74 5.58 -2.15 17.92
N GLU A 75 4.94 -2.02 19.08
CA GLU A 75 4.77 -3.09 20.06
C GLU A 75 3.48 -3.92 19.86
N TYR A 76 2.71 -3.64 18.79
CA TYR A 76 1.48 -4.39 18.54
C TYR A 76 1.76 -5.86 18.30
N LYS A 77 0.95 -6.73 18.93
CA LYS A 77 0.94 -8.15 18.62
C LYS A 77 0.39 -8.39 17.22
N GLU A 78 0.80 -9.48 16.59
CA GLU A 78 0.44 -9.78 15.19
C GLU A 78 -1.07 -9.72 14.92
N LYS A 79 -1.90 -10.18 15.85
CA LYS A 79 -3.37 -10.08 15.72
C LYS A 79 -3.85 -8.64 15.56
N ARG A 80 -3.34 -7.70 16.37
CA ARG A 80 -3.71 -6.28 16.30
C ARG A 80 -3.14 -5.62 15.03
N MET A 81 -1.92 -6.00 14.64
CA MET A 81 -1.34 -5.55 13.37
C MET A 81 -2.12 -6.06 12.15
N ALA A 82 -2.59 -7.31 12.18
CA ALA A 82 -3.43 -7.85 11.12
C ALA A 82 -4.77 -7.08 11.01
N GLU A 83 -5.38 -6.75 12.15
CA GLU A 83 -6.59 -5.90 12.17
C GLU A 83 -6.31 -4.52 11.58
N LEU A 84 -5.20 -3.86 11.96
CA LEU A 84 -4.80 -2.57 11.42
C LEU A 84 -4.60 -2.62 9.90
N ARG A 85 -3.94 -3.68 9.38
CA ARG A 85 -3.78 -3.90 7.95
C ARG A 85 -5.10 -4.16 7.21
N VAL A 86 -6.09 -4.73 7.85
CA VAL A 86 -7.40 -4.94 7.24
C VAL A 86 -8.21 -3.64 7.18
N TYR A 87 -8.18 -2.83 8.22
CA TYR A 87 -9.09 -1.70 8.36
C TYR A 87 -8.49 -0.37 7.91
N GLU A 88 -7.20 -0.16 8.16
CA GLU A 88 -6.57 1.15 8.07
C GLU A 88 -5.49 1.26 6.98
N PHE A 89 -4.89 0.13 6.57
CA PHE A 89 -3.77 0.13 5.65
C PHE A 89 -4.09 -0.62 4.36
N GLY A 90 -3.90 0.05 3.22
CA GLY A 90 -3.94 -0.58 1.90
C GLY A 90 -2.53 -0.74 1.33
N PHE A 91 -2.32 -1.77 0.51
CA PHE A 91 -1.00 -2.06 -0.06
C PHE A 91 -1.07 -2.30 -1.57
N VAL A 92 -0.21 -1.58 -2.29
CA VAL A 92 0.05 -1.76 -3.72
C VAL A 92 1.54 -2.05 -3.88
N PHE A 93 1.89 -3.12 -4.59
CA PHE A 93 3.27 -3.57 -4.76
C PHE A 93 3.68 -3.53 -6.23
N GLN A 94 4.99 -3.42 -6.48
CA GLN A 94 5.58 -3.56 -7.81
C GLN A 94 5.24 -4.92 -8.44
N GLN A 95 5.42 -6.00 -7.68
CA GLN A 95 4.85 -7.30 -8.05
C GLN A 95 3.40 -7.33 -7.59
N ILE A 96 2.50 -7.54 -8.50
CA ILE A 96 1.05 -7.34 -8.30
C ILE A 96 0.45 -8.21 -7.19
N HIS A 97 1.06 -9.36 -6.90
CA HIS A 97 0.70 -10.30 -5.81
C HIS A 97 -0.81 -10.62 -5.72
N LEU A 98 -1.48 -10.74 -6.87
CA LEU A 98 -2.82 -11.31 -6.91
C LEU A 98 -2.75 -12.83 -6.71
N VAL A 99 -3.73 -13.38 -6.03
CA VAL A 99 -3.87 -14.83 -5.84
C VAL A 99 -4.23 -15.45 -7.20
N SER A 100 -3.36 -16.28 -7.74
CA SER A 100 -3.37 -16.73 -9.13
C SER A 100 -4.57 -17.59 -9.53
N ASN A 101 -5.19 -18.27 -8.56
CA ASN A 101 -6.36 -19.14 -8.74
C ASN A 101 -7.70 -18.47 -8.38
N LEU A 102 -7.69 -17.18 -8.09
CA LEU A 102 -8.85 -16.34 -7.89
C LEU A 102 -9.00 -15.36 -9.05
N SER A 103 -10.22 -15.06 -9.47
CA SER A 103 -10.50 -14.00 -10.43
C SER A 103 -10.08 -12.63 -9.87
N ILE A 104 -10.03 -11.60 -10.72
CA ILE A 104 -9.77 -10.22 -10.28
C ILE A 104 -10.81 -9.78 -9.24
N ARG A 105 -12.09 -10.06 -9.49
CA ARG A 105 -13.19 -9.78 -8.55
C ARG A 105 -12.99 -10.47 -7.21
N GLU A 106 -12.67 -11.76 -7.20
CA GLU A 106 -12.43 -12.51 -5.96
C GLU A 106 -11.24 -11.98 -5.19
N ASN A 107 -10.15 -11.62 -5.89
CA ASN A 107 -9.01 -10.95 -5.27
C ASN A 107 -9.38 -9.65 -4.55
N ILE A 108 -10.29 -8.86 -5.13
CA ILE A 108 -10.81 -7.62 -4.51
C ILE A 108 -11.67 -7.94 -3.30
N LEU A 109 -12.51 -8.96 -3.37
CA LEU A 109 -13.46 -9.33 -2.32
C LEU A 109 -12.80 -9.92 -1.07
N VAL A 110 -11.69 -10.68 -1.21
CA VAL A 110 -11.03 -11.36 -0.09
C VAL A 110 -10.77 -10.44 1.12
N PRO A 111 -10.05 -9.30 1.01
CA PRO A 111 -9.85 -8.44 2.17
C PRO A 111 -11.14 -7.76 2.65
N GLY A 112 -12.11 -7.54 1.76
CA GLY A 112 -13.41 -7.01 2.13
C GLY A 112 -14.20 -7.96 3.03
N TYR A 113 -14.17 -9.26 2.76
CA TYR A 113 -14.80 -10.28 3.62
C TYR A 113 -14.09 -10.48 4.97
N MET A 114 -12.84 -10.06 5.09
CA MET A 114 -12.12 -10.03 6.38
C MET A 114 -12.59 -8.88 7.27
N ASN A 115 -13.24 -7.86 6.70
CA ASN A 115 -13.78 -6.73 7.43
C ASN A 115 -15.10 -7.11 8.12
N LYS A 116 -15.05 -7.24 9.43
CA LYS A 116 -16.22 -7.63 10.25
C LYS A 116 -17.26 -6.51 10.43
N ASN A 117 -16.92 -5.28 10.03
CA ASN A 117 -17.77 -4.10 10.15
C ASN A 117 -18.70 -3.90 8.95
N THR A 118 -18.51 -4.70 7.88
CA THR A 118 -19.31 -4.63 6.65
C THR A 118 -19.99 -5.96 6.39
N SER A 119 -21.21 -5.92 5.87
CA SER A 119 -21.91 -7.12 5.42
C SER A 119 -21.34 -7.62 4.09
N THR A 120 -21.56 -8.90 3.77
CA THR A 120 -21.19 -9.49 2.49
C THR A 120 -21.75 -8.68 1.31
N LYS A 121 -23.01 -8.28 1.38
CA LYS A 121 -23.67 -7.50 0.33
C LYS A 121 -23.07 -6.11 0.13
N GLU A 122 -22.70 -5.43 1.21
CA GLU A 122 -22.01 -4.14 1.13
C GLU A 122 -20.62 -4.29 0.51
N THR A 123 -19.89 -5.35 0.86
CA THR A 123 -18.60 -5.67 0.27
C THR A 123 -18.70 -5.94 -1.22
N GLU A 124 -19.69 -6.74 -1.65
CA GLU A 124 -19.94 -7.06 -3.05
C GLU A 124 -20.31 -5.80 -3.86
N ASN A 125 -21.23 -4.98 -3.37
CA ASN A 125 -21.62 -3.73 -4.01
C ASN A 125 -20.41 -2.80 -4.17
N ARG A 126 -19.58 -2.69 -3.13
CA ARG A 126 -18.39 -1.88 -3.17
C ARG A 126 -17.34 -2.41 -4.16
N ALA A 127 -17.18 -3.74 -4.25
CA ALA A 127 -16.31 -4.34 -5.24
C ALA A 127 -16.78 -4.01 -6.67
N ASP A 128 -18.10 -4.06 -6.94
CA ASP A 128 -18.68 -3.70 -8.23
C ASP A 128 -18.43 -2.22 -8.58
N GLU A 129 -18.60 -1.32 -7.61
CA GLU A 129 -18.27 0.10 -7.79
C GLU A 129 -16.79 0.33 -8.08
N LEU A 130 -15.90 -0.37 -7.37
CA LEU A 130 -14.46 -0.27 -7.59
C LEU A 130 -14.06 -0.82 -8.96
N ILE A 131 -14.57 -1.98 -9.36
CA ILE A 131 -14.34 -2.58 -10.68
C ILE A 131 -14.72 -1.60 -11.79
N LYS A 132 -15.88 -0.97 -11.66
CA LYS A 132 -16.34 0.06 -12.61
C LYS A 132 -15.46 1.31 -12.59
N ASN A 133 -15.15 1.84 -11.41
CA ASN A 133 -14.33 3.04 -11.28
C ASN A 133 -12.88 2.86 -11.76
N MET A 134 -12.40 1.61 -11.78
CA MET A 134 -11.07 1.22 -12.27
C MET A 134 -11.07 0.83 -13.75
N ASN A 135 -12.25 0.84 -14.42
CA ASN A 135 -12.43 0.42 -15.81
C ASN A 135 -11.87 -0.99 -16.07
N ILE A 136 -12.23 -1.97 -15.22
CA ILE A 136 -11.80 -3.38 -15.32
C ILE A 136 -12.97 -4.36 -15.35
N GLU A 137 -14.17 -3.92 -15.78
CA GLU A 137 -15.37 -4.77 -15.83
C GLU A 137 -15.15 -6.00 -16.72
N SER A 138 -14.47 -5.82 -17.86
CA SER A 138 -14.16 -6.91 -18.79
C SER A 138 -13.14 -7.93 -18.24
N ALA A 139 -12.35 -7.54 -17.24
CA ALA A 139 -11.33 -8.35 -16.59
C ALA A 139 -11.81 -8.99 -15.29
N ALA A 140 -12.93 -8.53 -14.72
CA ALA A 140 -13.37 -8.85 -13.38
C ALA A 140 -13.45 -10.36 -13.07
N ASP A 141 -14.00 -11.13 -13.99
CA ASP A 141 -14.22 -12.57 -13.82
C ASP A 141 -13.07 -13.43 -14.40
N ARG A 142 -11.97 -12.81 -14.85
CA ARG A 142 -10.80 -13.50 -15.38
C ARG A 142 -9.75 -13.71 -14.28
N LEU A 143 -8.92 -14.74 -14.48
CA LEU A 143 -7.77 -14.99 -13.62
C LEU A 143 -6.63 -13.98 -13.92
N PRO A 144 -5.73 -13.70 -12.97
CA PRO A 144 -4.60 -12.78 -13.18
C PRO A 144 -3.75 -13.08 -14.42
N ALA A 145 -3.58 -14.35 -14.76
CA ALA A 145 -2.83 -14.76 -15.96
C ALA A 145 -3.55 -14.49 -17.29
N GLN A 146 -4.82 -14.09 -17.27
CA GLN A 146 -5.68 -13.87 -18.45
C GLN A 146 -5.96 -12.40 -18.74
N VAL A 147 -5.34 -11.50 -17.95
CA VAL A 147 -5.55 -10.06 -18.06
C VAL A 147 -4.22 -9.36 -18.32
N SER A 148 -4.26 -8.11 -18.82
CA SER A 148 -3.07 -7.30 -19.00
C SER A 148 -2.45 -6.87 -17.66
N GLY A 149 -1.18 -6.51 -17.67
CA GLY A 149 -0.50 -6.01 -16.47
C GLY A 149 -1.21 -4.79 -15.86
N GLY A 150 -1.69 -3.86 -16.69
CA GLY A 150 -2.44 -2.70 -16.25
C GLY A 150 -3.80 -3.05 -15.63
N GLU A 151 -4.55 -4.02 -16.19
CA GLU A 151 -5.80 -4.52 -15.59
C GLU A 151 -5.54 -5.20 -14.24
N ALA A 152 -4.50 -6.03 -14.17
CA ALA A 152 -4.10 -6.69 -12.94
C ALA A 152 -3.68 -5.67 -11.86
N GLN A 153 -2.93 -4.64 -12.23
CA GLN A 153 -2.52 -3.58 -11.30
C GLN A 153 -3.71 -2.76 -10.80
N ARG A 154 -4.64 -2.39 -11.69
CA ARG A 154 -5.89 -1.73 -11.27
C ARG A 154 -6.72 -2.62 -10.35
N GLY A 155 -6.76 -3.93 -10.60
CA GLY A 155 -7.37 -4.91 -9.69
C GLY A 155 -6.69 -4.95 -8.32
N ALA A 156 -5.36 -4.89 -8.28
CA ALA A 156 -4.61 -4.84 -7.02
C ALA A 156 -4.86 -3.54 -6.25
N ILE A 157 -4.99 -2.40 -6.95
CA ILE A 157 -5.37 -1.12 -6.32
C ILE A 157 -6.80 -1.20 -5.77
N ALA A 158 -7.75 -1.73 -6.54
CA ALA A 158 -9.13 -1.95 -6.07
C ALA A 158 -9.16 -2.82 -4.82
N ARG A 159 -8.38 -3.91 -4.80
CA ARG A 159 -8.19 -4.76 -3.62
C ARG A 159 -7.65 -3.97 -2.42
N ALA A 160 -6.65 -3.12 -2.65
CA ALA A 160 -6.04 -2.33 -1.58
C ALA A 160 -7.00 -1.33 -0.94
N VAL A 161 -8.00 -0.83 -1.70
CA VAL A 161 -8.93 0.21 -1.22
C VAL A 161 -10.33 -0.31 -0.87
N ILE A 162 -10.59 -1.62 -0.96
CA ILE A 162 -11.91 -2.20 -0.69
C ILE A 162 -12.44 -1.84 0.71
N ASN A 163 -11.58 -1.83 1.71
CA ASN A 163 -11.91 -1.48 3.09
C ASN A 163 -11.79 0.02 3.41
N SER A 164 -11.61 0.86 2.40
CA SER A 164 -11.47 2.32 2.59
C SER A 164 -10.34 2.73 3.54
N PRO A 165 -9.14 2.18 3.42
CA PRO A 165 -8.06 2.42 4.38
C PRO A 165 -7.77 3.92 4.56
N GLY A 166 -7.24 4.27 5.73
CA GLY A 166 -6.77 5.63 6.03
C GLY A 166 -5.48 5.97 5.27
N ILE A 167 -4.59 4.97 5.11
CA ILE A 167 -3.31 5.12 4.39
C ILE A 167 -3.19 4.04 3.31
N LEU A 168 -2.73 4.45 2.13
CA LEU A 168 -2.34 3.56 1.04
C LEU A 168 -0.81 3.61 0.88
N PHE A 169 -0.17 2.47 1.08
CA PHE A 169 1.26 2.27 0.85
C PHE A 169 1.47 1.69 -0.54
N ALA A 170 2.30 2.34 -1.37
CA ALA A 170 2.60 1.88 -2.71
C ALA A 170 4.12 1.77 -2.92
N ASP A 171 4.60 0.56 -3.12
CA ASP A 171 6.00 0.24 -3.37
C ASP A 171 6.20 0.02 -4.88
N GLU A 172 6.75 1.03 -5.57
CA GLU A 172 6.99 1.05 -7.01
C GLU A 172 5.76 0.59 -7.84
N PRO A 173 4.59 1.22 -7.68
CA PRO A 173 3.31 0.72 -8.22
C PRO A 173 3.28 0.65 -9.76
N THR A 174 4.24 1.29 -10.44
CA THR A 174 4.36 1.35 -11.90
C THR A 174 5.54 0.56 -12.45
N GLY A 175 6.41 0.02 -11.59
CA GLY A 175 7.70 -0.55 -11.98
C GLY A 175 7.65 -1.82 -12.87
N ALA A 176 6.48 -2.46 -13.01
CA ALA A 176 6.26 -3.60 -13.89
C ALA A 176 5.44 -3.28 -15.13
N LEU A 177 5.14 -1.99 -15.39
CA LEU A 177 4.25 -1.51 -16.44
C LEU A 177 5.03 -0.71 -17.48
N ASP A 178 4.49 -0.62 -18.69
CA ASP A 178 4.98 0.36 -19.66
C ASP A 178 4.64 1.80 -19.24
N HIS A 179 5.23 2.76 -19.90
CA HIS A 179 5.13 4.19 -19.55
C HIS A 179 3.69 4.71 -19.55
N GLU A 180 2.88 4.38 -20.58
CA GLU A 180 1.48 4.85 -20.67
C GLU A 180 0.62 4.26 -19.56
N MET A 181 0.76 2.97 -19.28
CA MET A 181 0.06 2.33 -18.16
C MET A 181 0.55 2.87 -16.82
N GLY A 182 1.83 3.17 -16.69
CA GLY A 182 2.41 3.79 -15.49
C GLY A 182 1.75 5.14 -15.17
N ILE A 183 1.62 6.02 -16.16
CA ILE A 183 0.91 7.31 -16.02
C ILE A 183 -0.52 7.09 -15.55
N ALA A 184 -1.27 6.19 -16.20
CA ALA A 184 -2.66 5.93 -15.84
C ALA A 184 -2.82 5.40 -14.39
N ILE A 185 -1.86 4.62 -13.88
CA ILE A 185 -1.84 4.17 -12.49
C ILE A 185 -1.57 5.32 -11.54
N MET A 186 -0.64 6.23 -11.87
CA MET A 186 -0.37 7.38 -11.02
C MET A 186 -1.54 8.36 -10.96
N GLU A 187 -2.20 8.64 -12.10
CA GLU A 187 -3.43 9.44 -12.15
C GLU A 187 -4.53 8.83 -11.25
N LEU A 188 -4.64 7.50 -11.24
CA LEU A 188 -5.56 6.78 -10.37
C LEU A 188 -5.22 6.98 -8.89
N LEU A 189 -3.95 6.89 -8.51
CA LEU A 189 -3.49 7.14 -7.14
C LEU A 189 -3.73 8.60 -6.73
N GLU A 190 -3.46 9.56 -7.60
CA GLU A 190 -3.78 10.97 -7.37
C GLU A 190 -5.29 11.20 -7.18
N MET A 191 -6.12 10.53 -7.98
CA MET A 191 -7.58 10.63 -7.80
C MET A 191 -8.02 10.10 -6.43
N LEU A 192 -7.40 9.03 -5.94
CA LEU A 192 -7.66 8.51 -4.60
C LEU A 192 -7.23 9.51 -3.52
N ASN A 193 -6.09 10.18 -3.69
CA ASN A 193 -5.63 11.23 -2.78
C ASN A 193 -6.60 12.43 -2.78
N LYS A 194 -7.00 12.94 -3.95
CA LYS A 194 -8.00 14.02 -4.08
C LYS A 194 -9.35 13.69 -3.42
N ARG A 195 -9.64 12.40 -3.22
CA ARG A 195 -10.80 11.91 -2.44
C ARG A 195 -10.50 11.76 -0.94
N GLY A 196 -9.39 12.33 -0.47
CA GLY A 196 -9.02 12.41 0.95
C GLY A 196 -8.23 11.20 1.48
N LYS A 197 -7.68 10.35 0.62
CA LYS A 197 -6.80 9.26 1.06
C LYS A 197 -5.37 9.77 1.26
N THR A 198 -4.72 9.31 2.31
CA THR A 198 -3.27 9.54 2.52
C THR A 198 -2.51 8.49 1.72
N LEU A 199 -1.53 8.92 0.93
CA LEU A 199 -0.69 8.03 0.12
C LEU A 199 0.78 8.18 0.48
N ILE A 200 1.47 7.04 0.57
CA ILE A 200 2.92 6.97 0.68
C ILE A 200 3.41 6.11 -0.50
N VAL A 201 4.07 6.74 -1.46
CA VAL A 201 4.48 6.11 -2.71
C VAL A 201 6.01 6.08 -2.79
N ILE A 202 6.57 4.90 -3.01
CA ILE A 202 7.97 4.76 -3.40
C ILE A 202 8.03 4.69 -4.92
N THR A 203 8.89 5.51 -5.51
CA THR A 203 9.21 5.43 -6.94
C THR A 203 10.64 5.85 -7.19
N HIS A 204 11.23 5.36 -8.27
CA HIS A 204 12.49 5.85 -8.81
C HIS A 204 12.26 6.71 -10.06
N ASP A 205 11.03 6.87 -10.51
CA ASP A 205 10.66 7.68 -11.66
C ASP A 205 10.59 9.15 -11.26
N GLN A 206 11.46 9.97 -11.88
CA GLN A 206 11.58 11.40 -11.60
C GLN A 206 10.43 12.23 -12.18
N GLU A 207 9.74 11.73 -13.22
CA GLU A 207 8.60 12.43 -13.83
C GLU A 207 7.37 12.37 -12.93
N ILE A 208 7.29 11.35 -12.07
CA ILE A 208 6.18 11.12 -11.11
C ILE A 208 6.36 11.96 -9.83
N GLY A 209 7.59 12.34 -9.50
CA GLY A 209 7.92 13.08 -8.27
C GLY A 209 7.93 14.60 -8.40
N SER A 210 7.58 15.15 -9.57
CA SER A 210 7.51 16.58 -9.84
C SER A 210 6.06 17.03 -9.98
#